data_3482195d47399c86416a7e878894e4a1
#
_entry.id   3482195d47399c86416a7e878894e4a1
#
_cell.length_a   1.000
_cell.length_b   1.000
_cell.length_c   1.000
_cell.angle_alpha   90.00
_cell.angle_beta   90.00
_cell.angle_gamma   90.00
#
_symmetry.space_group_name_H-M   'P 1'
#
loop_
_entity.id
_entity.type
_entity.pdbx_description
1 polymer ?
#
loop_
_entity_poly.entity_id
_entity_poly.type
_entity_poly.pdbx_seq_one_letter_code
_entity_poly.pdbx_strand_id
1 'polypeptide(L)'
;MKTIKIILGIITFFVLAFFLTGFFVTETTYEVRVTVEQPISEVFASFINIDNRKNWIPEIQSIAIVSENSNIVGNIHQVVVDNKGQIITMTEKVIAFVPNEKVTLFFDAQNMLKTDAYVFTKSNGGTTIQLNSSCRSDSYLMACMFPYFKGTFQAQDQSYLNNFKAYLEN
;
A
#
# COMPACT_ATOMS: atom_id res chain seq x y z
N MET A 1 5.16 42.33 -23.12
CA MET A 1 4.17 42.37 -22.01
C MET A 1 2.99 41.41 -22.21
N LYS A 2 2.38 41.24 -23.40
CA LYS A 2 1.26 40.31 -23.62
C LYS A 2 1.66 38.84 -23.39
N THR A 3 2.80 38.41 -23.91
CA THR A 3 3.31 37.04 -23.78
C THR A 3 3.53 36.62 -22.31
N ILE A 4 4.09 37.51 -21.48
CA ILE A 4 4.30 37.25 -20.05
C ILE A 4 2.97 37.04 -19.31
N LYS A 5 1.96 37.86 -19.64
CA LYS A 5 0.62 37.73 -19.04
C LYS A 5 -0.03 36.40 -19.41
N ILE A 6 0.15 35.93 -20.66
CA ILE A 6 -0.35 34.64 -21.13
C ILE A 6 0.33 33.48 -20.38
N ILE A 7 1.67 33.51 -20.28
CA ILE A 7 2.44 32.49 -19.55
C ILE A 7 2.02 32.45 -18.09
N LEU A 8 1.90 33.61 -17.43
CA LEU A 8 1.45 33.69 -16.04
C LEU A 8 0.03 33.15 -15.88
N GLY A 9 -0.88 33.46 -16.81
CA GLY A 9 -2.26 32.90 -16.79
C GLY A 9 -2.27 31.38 -16.90
N ILE A 10 -1.45 30.80 -17.77
CA ILE A 10 -1.32 29.35 -17.91
C ILE A 10 -0.79 28.71 -16.63
N ILE A 11 0.27 29.26 -16.04
CA ILE A 11 0.83 28.76 -14.78
C ILE A 11 -0.22 28.81 -13.66
N THR A 12 -0.91 29.94 -13.53
CA THR A 12 -1.98 30.11 -12.52
C THR A 12 -3.09 29.09 -12.70
N PHE A 13 -3.50 28.83 -13.95
CA PHE A 13 -4.51 27.81 -14.26
C PHE A 13 -4.07 26.41 -13.79
N PHE A 14 -2.84 25.99 -14.09
CA PHE A 14 -2.33 24.68 -13.66
C PHE A 14 -2.18 24.58 -12.14
N VAL A 15 -1.74 25.64 -11.47
CA VAL A 15 -1.66 25.68 -10.01
C VAL A 15 -3.05 25.54 -9.39
N LEU A 16 -4.04 26.26 -9.89
CA LEU A 16 -5.42 26.13 -9.42
C LEU A 16 -5.99 24.74 -9.69
N ALA A 17 -5.77 24.17 -10.87
CA ALA A 17 -6.21 22.82 -11.23
C ALA A 17 -5.57 21.78 -10.29
N PHE A 18 -4.28 21.91 -9.98
CA PHE A 18 -3.59 21.05 -9.04
C PHE A 18 -4.22 21.10 -7.64
N PHE A 19 -4.46 22.30 -7.10
CA PHE A 19 -5.08 22.42 -5.78
C PHE A 19 -6.55 21.95 -5.77
N LEU A 20 -7.28 22.12 -6.87
CA LEU A 20 -8.63 21.57 -6.98
C LEU A 20 -8.65 20.03 -6.95
N THR A 21 -7.58 19.36 -7.37
CA THR A 21 -7.49 17.90 -7.31
C THR A 21 -7.70 17.38 -5.88
N GLY A 22 -7.06 17.98 -4.88
CA GLY A 22 -7.21 17.55 -3.47
C GLY A 22 -8.60 17.83 -2.88
N PHE A 23 -9.39 18.71 -3.50
CA PHE A 23 -10.78 18.94 -3.10
C PHE A 23 -11.71 17.86 -3.64
N PHE A 24 -11.51 17.41 -4.89
CA PHE A 24 -12.36 16.42 -5.54
C PHE A 24 -11.92 14.97 -5.29
N VAL A 25 -10.62 14.74 -5.13
CA VAL A 25 -10.06 13.40 -4.92
C VAL A 25 -9.50 13.31 -3.51
N THR A 26 -10.35 12.91 -2.58
CA THR A 26 -9.99 12.77 -1.15
C THR A 26 -9.25 11.46 -0.85
N GLU A 27 -9.33 10.48 -1.75
CA GLU A 27 -8.75 9.16 -1.59
C GLU A 27 -8.28 8.63 -2.95
N THR A 28 -7.07 8.08 -3.00
CA THR A 28 -6.49 7.47 -4.20
C THR A 28 -6.56 5.96 -4.06
N THR A 29 -7.38 5.30 -4.86
CA THR A 29 -7.59 3.85 -4.82
C THR A 29 -7.03 3.16 -6.05
N TYR A 30 -6.54 1.92 -5.85
CA TYR A 30 -6.09 1.04 -6.92
C TYR A 30 -6.18 -0.43 -6.51
N GLU A 31 -6.05 -1.30 -7.49
CA GLU A 31 -6.07 -2.74 -7.32
C GLU A 31 -4.86 -3.36 -8.00
N VAL A 32 -4.28 -4.37 -7.36
CA VAL A 32 -3.27 -5.26 -7.95
C VAL A 32 -3.60 -6.70 -7.59
N ARG A 33 -3.13 -7.66 -8.40
CA ARG A 33 -3.35 -9.08 -8.15
C ARG A 33 -2.23 -9.96 -8.64
N VAL A 34 -2.11 -11.13 -8.02
CA VAL A 34 -1.21 -12.19 -8.45
C VAL A 34 -1.86 -13.55 -8.22
N THR A 35 -1.53 -14.54 -9.04
CA THR A 35 -1.93 -15.95 -8.83
C THR A 35 -0.68 -16.79 -8.56
N VAL A 36 -0.74 -17.58 -7.49
CA VAL A 36 0.32 -18.48 -7.01
C VAL A 36 -0.19 -19.92 -7.14
N GLU A 37 0.65 -20.84 -7.62
CA GLU A 37 0.31 -22.25 -7.82
C GLU A 37 0.45 -23.09 -6.53
N GLN A 38 -0.16 -22.60 -5.44
CA GLN A 38 -0.13 -23.26 -4.14
C GLN A 38 -1.50 -23.18 -3.44
N PRO A 39 -1.79 -24.10 -2.49
CA PRO A 39 -3.04 -24.10 -1.74
C PRO A 39 -3.22 -22.82 -0.90
N ILE A 40 -4.45 -22.35 -0.79
CA ILE A 40 -4.77 -21.09 -0.09
C ILE A 40 -4.30 -21.07 1.38
N SER A 41 -4.32 -22.20 2.06
CA SER A 41 -3.86 -22.32 3.45
C SER A 41 -2.36 -22.06 3.58
N GLU A 42 -1.55 -22.54 2.64
CA GLU A 42 -0.10 -22.36 2.64
C GLU A 42 0.27 -20.92 2.25
N VAL A 43 -0.36 -20.40 1.20
CA VAL A 43 -0.18 -19.03 0.75
C VAL A 43 -0.55 -18.05 1.86
N PHE A 44 -1.70 -18.23 2.50
CA PHE A 44 -2.17 -17.37 3.57
C PHE A 44 -1.26 -17.43 4.80
N ALA A 45 -0.87 -18.64 5.24
CA ALA A 45 0.03 -18.80 6.38
C ALA A 45 1.38 -18.15 6.16
N SER A 46 1.94 -18.25 4.95
CA SER A 46 3.20 -17.60 4.58
C SER A 46 3.05 -16.06 4.53
N PHE A 47 1.92 -15.57 4.01
CA PHE A 47 1.65 -14.13 3.89
C PHE A 47 1.55 -13.42 5.24
N ILE A 48 0.85 -14.03 6.20
CA ILE A 48 0.65 -13.44 7.54
C ILE A 48 1.87 -13.56 8.43
N ASN A 49 2.85 -14.40 8.09
CA ASN A 49 4.07 -14.54 8.86
C ASN A 49 4.96 -13.29 8.69
N ILE A 50 5.10 -12.54 9.79
CA ILE A 50 5.85 -11.28 9.82
C ILE A 50 7.33 -11.48 9.46
N ASP A 51 7.92 -12.59 9.90
CA ASP A 51 9.34 -12.88 9.64
C ASP A 51 9.64 -13.08 8.15
N ASN A 52 8.63 -13.55 7.39
CA ASN A 52 8.76 -13.77 5.95
C ASN A 52 8.70 -12.47 5.13
N ARG A 53 8.16 -11.37 5.68
CA ARG A 53 7.91 -10.14 4.91
C ARG A 53 9.16 -9.54 4.27
N LYS A 54 10.30 -9.63 4.94
CA LYS A 54 11.57 -9.13 4.38
C LYS A 54 12.01 -9.87 3.11
N ASN A 55 11.52 -11.10 2.90
CA ASN A 55 11.90 -11.90 1.73
C ASN A 55 11.22 -11.40 0.45
N TRP A 56 10.12 -10.65 0.57
CA TRP A 56 9.35 -10.18 -0.58
C TRP A 56 9.08 -8.67 -0.60
N ILE A 57 9.29 -7.97 0.53
CA ILE A 57 9.34 -6.50 0.59
C ILE A 57 10.77 -6.09 0.97
N PRO A 58 11.64 -5.88 -0.01
CA PRO A 58 13.07 -5.68 0.22
C PRO A 58 13.40 -4.39 0.97
N GLU A 59 12.52 -3.40 0.95
CA GLU A 59 12.70 -2.14 1.66
C GLU A 59 12.54 -2.26 3.18
N ILE A 60 11.95 -3.34 3.69
CA ILE A 60 11.77 -3.53 5.14
C ILE A 60 13.11 -3.77 5.83
N GLN A 61 13.47 -2.86 6.73
CA GLN A 61 14.65 -2.97 7.59
C GLN A 61 14.32 -3.72 8.88
N SER A 62 13.20 -3.38 9.52
CA SER A 62 12.75 -4.05 10.74
C SER A 62 11.23 -3.99 10.90
N ILE A 63 10.69 -5.00 11.58
CA ILE A 63 9.32 -5.02 12.08
C ILE A 63 9.40 -5.35 13.56
N ALA A 64 8.84 -4.48 14.40
CA ALA A 64 8.76 -4.67 15.84
C ALA A 64 7.30 -4.80 16.26
N ILE A 65 6.99 -5.77 17.09
CA ILE A 65 5.66 -5.95 17.67
C ILE A 65 5.48 -4.92 18.78
N VAL A 66 4.47 -4.07 18.66
CA VAL A 66 4.11 -3.05 19.65
C VAL A 66 2.99 -3.54 20.56
N SER A 67 2.00 -4.23 19.99
CA SER A 67 0.88 -4.82 20.73
C SER A 67 0.33 -6.02 19.99
N GLU A 68 0.05 -7.09 20.73
CA GLU A 68 -0.60 -8.30 20.22
C GLU A 68 -1.91 -8.56 20.95
N ASN A 69 -2.92 -8.99 20.19
CA ASN A 69 -4.22 -9.40 20.67
C ASN A 69 -4.49 -10.86 20.30
N SER A 70 -5.19 -11.57 21.13
CA SER A 70 -5.55 -12.98 20.90
C SER A 70 -6.32 -13.24 19.60
N ASN A 71 -7.03 -12.23 19.10
CA ASN A 71 -7.84 -12.30 17.89
C ASN A 71 -7.14 -11.76 16.63
N ILE A 72 -5.83 -11.44 16.71
CA ILE A 72 -5.04 -10.83 15.63
C ILE A 72 -5.51 -9.41 15.26
N VAL A 73 -6.82 -9.19 15.14
CA VAL A 73 -7.37 -7.84 14.88
C VAL A 73 -7.02 -6.90 16.02
N GLY A 74 -6.44 -5.76 15.65
CA GLY A 74 -5.91 -4.78 16.60
C GLY A 74 -4.43 -4.96 16.92
N ASN A 75 -3.75 -5.99 16.38
CA ASN A 75 -2.29 -6.09 16.47
C ASN A 75 -1.66 -4.84 15.86
N ILE A 76 -0.63 -4.35 16.52
CA ILE A 76 0.11 -3.15 16.10
C ILE A 76 1.58 -3.51 15.96
N HIS A 77 2.13 -3.17 14.79
CA HIS A 77 3.55 -3.32 14.49
C HIS A 77 4.15 -1.95 14.15
N GLN A 78 5.40 -1.77 14.51
CA GLN A 78 6.22 -0.68 14.00
C GLN A 78 7.07 -1.22 12.85
N VAL A 79 6.87 -0.69 11.66
CA VAL A 79 7.59 -1.09 10.45
C VAL A 79 8.55 0.03 10.06
N VAL A 80 9.81 -0.33 9.86
CA VAL A 80 10.85 0.59 9.38
C VAL A 80 11.25 0.16 7.98
N VAL A 81 11.15 1.07 7.03
CA VAL A 81 11.53 0.84 5.64
C VAL A 81 12.60 1.83 5.18
N ASP A 82 13.48 1.37 4.30
CA ASP A 82 14.42 2.22 3.58
C ASP A 82 13.89 2.49 2.17
N ASN A 83 13.40 3.69 1.97
CA ASN A 83 12.96 4.15 0.65
C ASN A 83 14.09 4.95 -0.03
N LYS A 84 15.00 4.23 -0.71
CA LYS A 84 16.13 4.82 -1.47
C LYS A 84 17.01 5.74 -0.62
N GLY A 85 17.35 5.28 0.60
CA GLY A 85 18.18 6.03 1.57
C GLY A 85 17.38 6.93 2.51
N GLN A 86 16.07 7.03 2.35
CA GLN A 86 15.20 7.70 3.31
C GLN A 86 14.56 6.67 4.23
N ILE A 87 14.89 6.70 5.50
CA ILE A 87 14.30 5.83 6.50
C ILE A 87 12.92 6.37 6.90
N ILE A 88 11.90 5.55 6.71
CA ILE A 88 10.52 5.85 7.08
C ILE A 88 10.08 4.86 8.15
N THR A 89 9.58 5.37 9.26
CA THR A 89 8.94 4.58 10.31
C THR A 89 7.44 4.75 10.20
N MET A 90 6.72 3.64 10.16
CA MET A 90 5.26 3.63 10.09
C MET A 90 4.66 2.70 11.13
N THR A 91 3.44 3.00 11.56
CA THR A 91 2.62 2.11 12.36
C THR A 91 1.74 1.28 11.44
N GLU A 92 1.81 -0.04 11.56
CA GLU A 92 0.89 -0.98 10.93
C GLU A 92 -0.11 -1.48 11.96
N LYS A 93 -1.38 -1.50 11.61
CA LYS A 93 -2.45 -2.08 12.44
C LYS A 93 -3.28 -3.06 11.63
N VAL A 94 -3.50 -4.26 12.17
CA VAL A 94 -4.46 -5.22 11.60
C VAL A 94 -5.87 -4.76 11.93
N ILE A 95 -6.67 -4.40 10.93
CA ILE A 95 -8.04 -3.89 11.12
C ILE A 95 -9.12 -4.88 10.72
N ALA A 96 -8.78 -5.92 9.94
CA ALA A 96 -9.66 -7.06 9.68
C ALA A 96 -8.83 -8.32 9.43
N PHE A 97 -9.36 -9.47 9.86
CA PHE A 97 -8.71 -10.76 9.68
C PHE A 97 -9.77 -11.86 9.57
N VAL A 98 -9.76 -12.61 8.47
CA VAL A 98 -10.54 -13.81 8.24
C VAL A 98 -9.58 -14.88 7.72
N PRO A 99 -9.35 -15.98 8.45
CA PRO A 99 -8.39 -17.02 8.06
C PRO A 99 -8.62 -17.57 6.65
N ASN A 100 -7.57 -17.63 5.84
CA ASN A 100 -7.57 -18.11 4.45
C ASN A 100 -8.47 -17.29 3.48
N GLU A 101 -8.94 -16.11 3.89
CA GLU A 101 -9.85 -15.32 3.08
C GLU A 101 -9.41 -13.86 2.98
N LYS A 102 -9.11 -13.22 4.13
CA LYS A 102 -8.87 -11.78 4.13
C LYS A 102 -7.95 -11.32 5.26
N VAL A 103 -7.06 -10.40 4.94
CA VAL A 103 -6.39 -9.55 5.93
C VAL A 103 -6.44 -8.11 5.47
N THR A 104 -6.75 -7.17 6.37
CA THR A 104 -6.72 -5.74 6.07
C THR A 104 -5.78 -5.07 7.03
N LEU A 105 -4.80 -4.37 6.47
CA LEU A 105 -3.76 -3.64 7.17
C LEU A 105 -3.99 -2.15 7.00
N PHE A 106 -3.84 -1.40 8.07
CA PHE A 106 -3.82 0.05 8.04
C PHE A 106 -2.42 0.53 8.40
N PHE A 107 -1.88 1.40 7.58
CA PHE A 107 -0.56 2.01 7.76
C PHE A 107 -0.70 3.50 8.01
N ASP A 108 -0.02 3.97 9.06
CA ASP A 108 0.14 5.39 9.36
C ASP A 108 1.63 5.75 9.25
N ALA A 109 1.96 6.51 8.21
CA ALA A 109 3.31 6.91 7.86
C ALA A 109 3.37 8.43 7.65
N GLN A 110 3.58 9.18 8.71
CA GLN A 110 3.70 10.65 8.68
C GLN A 110 2.52 11.33 7.95
N ASN A 111 2.68 11.59 6.65
CA ASN A 111 1.69 12.27 5.81
C ASN A 111 0.90 11.32 4.90
N MET A 112 0.99 10.00 5.11
CA MET A 112 0.28 8.99 4.33
C MET A 112 -0.45 8.02 5.24
N LEU A 113 -1.75 7.93 5.05
CA LEU A 113 -2.62 6.93 5.65
C LEU A 113 -3.02 5.96 4.54
N LYS A 114 -2.58 4.70 4.65
CA LYS A 114 -2.83 3.67 3.63
C LYS A 114 -3.63 2.53 4.23
N THR A 115 -4.63 2.04 3.51
CA THR A 115 -5.37 0.84 3.86
C THR A 115 -5.20 -0.19 2.75
N ASP A 116 -4.70 -1.36 3.10
CA ASP A 116 -4.45 -2.48 2.19
C ASP A 116 -5.35 -3.66 2.57
N ALA A 117 -6.33 -3.95 1.74
CA ALA A 117 -7.22 -5.09 1.90
C ALA A 117 -6.82 -6.21 0.94
N TYR A 118 -6.15 -7.23 1.48
CA TYR A 118 -5.78 -8.45 0.78
C TYR A 118 -6.91 -9.47 0.86
N VAL A 119 -7.37 -9.95 -0.30
CA VAL A 119 -8.39 -10.99 -0.44
C VAL A 119 -7.75 -12.19 -1.12
N PHE A 120 -7.94 -13.37 -0.53
CA PHE A 120 -7.40 -14.63 -1.02
C PHE A 120 -8.57 -15.48 -1.56
N THR A 121 -8.46 -15.93 -2.80
CA THR A 121 -9.49 -16.74 -3.45
C THR A 121 -8.86 -17.95 -4.13
N LYS A 122 -9.55 -19.10 -4.07
CA LYS A 122 -9.13 -20.29 -4.82
C LYS A 122 -9.27 -20.02 -6.31
N SER A 123 -8.27 -20.41 -7.09
CA SER A 123 -8.29 -20.40 -8.53
C SER A 123 -7.94 -21.80 -9.08
N ASN A 124 -8.10 -22.01 -10.40
CA ASN A 124 -7.75 -23.28 -11.02
C ASN A 124 -6.24 -23.58 -10.84
N GLY A 125 -5.94 -24.50 -9.92
CA GLY A 125 -4.58 -24.93 -9.60
C GLY A 125 -3.84 -24.13 -8.56
N GLY A 126 -4.48 -23.14 -7.88
CA GLY A 126 -3.75 -22.33 -6.90
C GLY A 126 -4.60 -21.30 -6.16
N THR A 127 -3.97 -20.20 -5.79
CA THR A 127 -4.56 -19.10 -5.03
C THR A 127 -4.34 -17.78 -5.72
N THR A 128 -5.41 -17.01 -5.91
CA THR A 128 -5.31 -15.61 -6.35
C THR A 128 -5.35 -14.70 -5.12
N ILE A 129 -4.36 -13.80 -5.03
CA ILE A 129 -4.30 -12.72 -4.04
C ILE A 129 -4.67 -11.44 -4.77
N GLN A 130 -5.70 -10.76 -4.30
CA GLN A 130 -6.10 -9.44 -4.77
C GLN A 130 -5.88 -8.44 -3.64
N LEU A 131 -5.13 -7.38 -3.91
CA LEU A 131 -4.97 -6.23 -3.04
C LEU A 131 -5.84 -5.09 -3.56
N ASN A 132 -6.74 -4.62 -2.71
CA ASN A 132 -7.45 -3.35 -2.91
C ASN A 132 -6.83 -2.34 -1.94
N SER A 133 -6.16 -1.34 -2.50
CA SER A 133 -5.44 -0.33 -1.72
C SER A 133 -6.10 1.02 -1.83
N SER A 134 -6.08 1.77 -0.73
CA SER A 134 -6.48 3.15 -0.69
C SER A 134 -5.47 4.00 0.09
N CYS A 135 -5.13 5.17 -0.46
CA CYS A 135 -4.19 6.13 0.11
C CYS A 135 -4.87 7.48 0.30
N ARG A 136 -4.72 8.08 1.49
CA ARG A 136 -5.15 9.44 1.80
C ARG A 136 -4.10 10.15 2.64
N SER A 137 -4.23 11.46 2.80
CA SER A 137 -3.35 12.25 3.63
C SER A 137 -4.15 13.31 4.40
N ASP A 138 -3.73 13.59 5.63
CA ASP A 138 -4.21 14.74 6.42
C ASP A 138 -3.52 16.05 5.98
N SER A 139 -2.42 15.97 5.23
CA SER A 139 -1.79 17.11 4.56
C SER A 139 -2.48 17.38 3.23
N TYR A 140 -3.11 18.55 3.09
CA TYR A 140 -3.80 18.94 1.85
C TYR A 140 -2.89 18.90 0.62
N LEU A 141 -1.63 19.34 0.76
CA LEU A 141 -0.66 19.30 -0.34
C LEU A 141 -0.39 17.86 -0.80
N MET A 142 -0.20 16.94 0.15
CA MET A 142 0.01 15.52 -0.17
C MET A 142 -1.25 14.89 -0.78
N ALA A 143 -2.44 15.24 -0.28
CA ALA A 143 -3.71 14.81 -0.86
C ALA A 143 -3.84 15.26 -2.33
N CYS A 144 -3.41 16.48 -2.67
CA CYS A 144 -3.37 16.95 -4.06
C CYS A 144 -2.39 16.14 -4.93
N MET A 145 -1.30 15.62 -4.34
CA MET A 145 -0.26 14.88 -5.08
C MET A 145 -0.62 13.42 -5.34
N PHE A 146 -1.26 12.73 -4.40
CA PHE A 146 -1.48 11.27 -4.45
C PHE A 146 -2.14 10.76 -5.73
N PRO A 147 -3.17 11.42 -6.31
CA PRO A 147 -3.76 10.97 -7.58
C PRO A 147 -2.75 10.85 -8.72
N TYR A 148 -1.76 11.74 -8.76
CA TYR A 148 -0.71 11.73 -9.79
C TYR A 148 0.33 10.61 -9.56
N PHE A 149 0.47 10.12 -8.33
CA PHE A 149 1.36 9.01 -7.98
C PHE A 149 0.66 7.64 -7.94
N LYS A 150 -0.63 7.57 -8.24
CA LYS A 150 -1.41 6.32 -8.27
C LYS A 150 -0.69 5.19 -9.00
N GLY A 151 -0.18 5.46 -10.21
CA GLY A 151 0.53 4.46 -11.01
C GLY A 151 1.83 3.96 -10.35
N THR A 152 2.53 4.83 -9.62
CA THR A 152 3.75 4.48 -8.88
C THR A 152 3.41 3.56 -7.69
N PHE A 153 2.38 3.90 -6.90
CA PHE A 153 1.92 3.07 -5.79
C PHE A 153 1.46 1.69 -6.27
N GLN A 154 0.66 1.67 -7.34
CA GLN A 154 0.17 0.43 -7.94
C GLN A 154 1.30 -0.46 -8.46
N ALA A 155 2.29 0.12 -9.14
CA ALA A 155 3.45 -0.62 -9.64
C ALA A 155 4.31 -1.19 -8.51
N GLN A 156 4.48 -0.45 -7.41
CA GLN A 156 5.22 -0.89 -6.23
C GLN A 156 4.53 -2.08 -5.56
N ASP A 157 3.23 -1.97 -5.26
CA ASP A 157 2.49 -3.06 -4.64
C ASP A 157 2.38 -4.30 -5.56
N GLN A 158 2.26 -4.10 -6.87
CA GLN A 158 2.32 -5.21 -7.83
C GLN A 158 3.68 -5.90 -7.79
N SER A 159 4.77 -5.14 -7.65
CA SER A 159 6.12 -5.70 -7.50
C SER A 159 6.24 -6.54 -6.22
N TYR A 160 5.68 -6.08 -5.10
CA TYR A 160 5.68 -6.84 -3.85
C TYR A 160 4.90 -8.16 -3.98
N LEU A 161 3.72 -8.15 -4.61
CA LEU A 161 2.97 -9.37 -4.85
C LEU A 161 3.71 -10.33 -5.80
N ASN A 162 4.41 -9.82 -6.81
CA ASN A 162 5.22 -10.63 -7.70
C ASN A 162 6.43 -11.25 -6.97
N ASN A 163 7.08 -10.48 -6.08
CA ASN A 163 8.15 -10.99 -5.23
C ASN A 163 7.65 -12.06 -4.27
N PHE A 164 6.45 -11.87 -3.69
CA PHE A 164 5.83 -12.86 -2.82
C PHE A 164 5.54 -14.16 -3.58
N LYS A 165 5.01 -14.08 -4.80
CA LYS A 165 4.87 -15.23 -5.68
C LYS A 165 6.20 -15.94 -5.89
N ALA A 166 7.22 -15.21 -6.30
CA ALA A 166 8.55 -15.78 -6.54
C ALA A 166 9.15 -16.41 -5.27
N TYR A 167 8.93 -15.82 -4.10
CA TYR A 167 9.36 -16.36 -2.82
C TYR A 167 8.69 -17.69 -2.47
N LEU A 168 7.43 -17.87 -2.83
CA LEU A 168 6.69 -19.12 -2.57
C LEU A 168 7.01 -20.23 -3.58
N GLU A 169 7.38 -19.88 -4.82
CA GLU A 169 7.62 -20.83 -5.91
C GLU A 169 9.10 -21.26 -6.04
N ASN A 170 10.01 -20.71 -5.20
CA ASN A 170 11.42 -21.11 -5.09
C ASN A 170 11.65 -22.00 -3.88
#